data_90ed747776eca92a065fb068c08a4bf1
#
_entry.id   90ed747776eca92a065fb068c08a4bf1
#
_cell.length_a   1.000
_cell.length_b   1.000
_cell.length_c   1.000
_cell.angle_alpha   90.00
_cell.angle_beta   90.00
_cell.angle_gamma   90.00
#
_symmetry.space_group_name_H-M   'P 1'
#
loop_
_entity.id
_entity.type
_entity.pdbx_description
1 polymer ?
#
loop_
_entity_poly.entity_id
_entity_poly.type
_entity_poly.pdbx_seq_one_letter_code
_entity_poly.pdbx_strand_id
1 'polypeptide(L)'
;MVSRAPCPQSEPDGYVEYISRYGMPIAPQVAAAAGLARAWFKPRFVGLENLPEEPALFIGNHAFMAIDAALFHLYLYYDHGRYVKGLGDKSLFANPYYAAVAHAMGGVSGQAAIVERLMARGDDLLLYPGGAYESVKPPEARYQLQWKQRYGFVRLAASAGYTVVPVASVGPDEYYDHAISSESLVNSPLAHWLIKAGVLPADLRTDLVPPIPTGLLGGPLPKPKSTYFAIGKPIDLSEYK
;
A
#
# COMPACT_ATOMS: atom_id res chain seq x y z
N MET A 1 26.53 1.06 -12.34
CA MET A 1 25.15 0.86 -12.81
C MET A 1 24.92 -0.64 -12.98
N VAL A 2 24.23 -1.29 -12.06
CA VAL A 2 23.84 -2.70 -12.22
C VAL A 2 22.72 -2.71 -13.24
N SER A 3 22.94 -3.30 -14.41
CA SER A 3 21.89 -3.61 -15.38
C SER A 3 20.87 -4.51 -14.68
N ARG A 4 19.74 -3.93 -14.27
CA ARG A 4 18.67 -4.69 -13.65
C ARG A 4 17.88 -5.36 -14.76
N ALA A 5 17.84 -6.70 -14.74
CA ALA A 5 16.93 -7.44 -15.60
C ALA A 5 15.50 -6.93 -15.41
N PRO A 6 14.67 -6.87 -16.47
CA PRO A 6 13.27 -6.44 -16.35
C PRO A 6 12.54 -7.34 -15.35
N CYS A 7 11.66 -6.74 -14.57
CA CYS A 7 10.88 -7.46 -13.56
C CYS A 7 9.92 -8.47 -14.24
N PRO A 8 10.01 -9.78 -13.99
CA PRO A 8 9.23 -10.80 -14.69
C PRO A 8 7.80 -10.94 -14.15
N GLN A 9 6.99 -9.88 -14.23
CA GLN A 9 5.63 -9.86 -13.67
C GLN A 9 4.67 -10.90 -14.24
N SER A 10 4.94 -11.41 -15.44
CA SER A 10 4.13 -12.45 -16.09
C SER A 10 4.40 -13.86 -15.56
N GLU A 11 5.52 -14.06 -14.85
CA GLU A 11 5.95 -15.33 -14.30
C GLU A 11 5.99 -15.27 -12.78
N PRO A 12 4.98 -15.79 -12.06
CA PRO A 12 4.87 -15.63 -10.60
C PRO A 12 6.10 -16.11 -9.84
N ASP A 13 6.69 -17.25 -10.20
CA ASP A 13 7.86 -17.79 -9.51
C ASP A 13 9.11 -16.93 -9.76
N GLY A 14 9.33 -16.51 -11.01
CA GLY A 14 10.41 -15.59 -11.37
C GLY A 14 10.26 -14.23 -10.70
N TYR A 15 9.03 -13.74 -10.57
CA TYR A 15 8.74 -12.50 -9.85
C TYR A 15 9.08 -12.61 -8.37
N VAL A 16 8.62 -13.68 -7.70
CA VAL A 16 8.89 -13.90 -6.27
C VAL A 16 10.40 -14.08 -6.01
N GLU A 17 11.12 -14.76 -6.89
CA GLU A 17 12.58 -14.84 -6.82
C GLU A 17 13.23 -13.45 -7.00
N TYR A 18 12.75 -12.67 -7.96
CA TYR A 18 13.24 -11.32 -8.22
C TYR A 18 13.08 -10.43 -7.00
N ILE A 19 11.88 -10.35 -6.38
CA ILE A 19 11.65 -9.51 -5.20
C ILE A 19 12.41 -10.00 -3.97
N SER A 20 12.69 -11.31 -3.86
CA SER A 20 13.48 -11.87 -2.76
C SER A 20 14.92 -11.36 -2.74
N ARG A 21 15.45 -10.98 -3.90
CA ARG A 21 16.80 -10.40 -4.03
C ARG A 21 16.89 -8.95 -3.52
N TYR A 22 15.76 -8.27 -3.40
CA TYR A 22 15.71 -6.90 -2.88
C TYR A 22 15.75 -6.84 -1.36
N GLY A 23 15.79 -7.95 -0.67
CA GLY A 23 16.02 -8.05 0.76
C GLY A 23 15.39 -6.95 1.61
N MET A 24 15.37 -7.15 2.90
CA MET A 24 14.92 -6.11 3.82
C MET A 24 15.87 -4.90 3.78
N PRO A 25 15.34 -3.69 3.63
CA PRO A 25 16.17 -2.50 3.57
C PRO A 25 16.75 -2.18 4.95
N ILE A 26 17.94 -2.71 5.23
CA ILE A 26 18.74 -2.34 6.41
C ILE A 26 19.90 -1.47 5.93
N ALA A 27 19.59 -0.34 5.35
CA ALA A 27 20.61 0.64 5.07
C ALA A 27 20.59 1.72 6.15
N PRO A 28 21.75 2.28 6.55
CA PRO A 28 21.82 3.42 7.47
C PRO A 28 20.94 4.60 7.04
N GLN A 29 20.75 4.78 5.73
CA GLN A 29 19.85 5.80 5.17
C GLN A 29 18.39 5.55 5.55
N VAL A 30 17.95 4.28 5.59
CA VAL A 30 16.60 3.92 6.02
C VAL A 30 16.42 4.19 7.51
N ALA A 31 17.42 3.91 8.34
CA ALA A 31 17.39 4.23 9.76
C ALA A 31 17.28 5.74 10.00
N ALA A 32 18.03 6.56 9.24
CA ALA A 32 17.93 8.01 9.33
C ALA A 32 16.55 8.51 8.89
N ALA A 33 16.02 8.00 7.79
CA ALA A 33 14.67 8.32 7.30
C ALA A 33 13.59 7.88 8.31
N ALA A 34 13.76 6.72 8.95
CA ALA A 34 12.88 6.25 10.02
C ALA A 34 12.88 7.20 11.22
N GLY A 35 14.06 7.70 11.64
CA GLY A 35 14.16 8.68 12.70
C GLY A 35 13.41 9.98 12.40
N LEU A 36 13.57 10.51 11.19
CA LEU A 36 12.87 11.71 10.73
C LEU A 36 11.36 11.48 10.64
N ALA A 37 10.94 10.37 10.04
CA ALA A 37 9.53 10.01 9.92
C ALA A 37 8.89 9.81 11.30
N ARG A 38 9.62 9.24 12.27
CA ARG A 38 9.16 9.10 13.67
C ARG A 38 8.94 10.45 14.33
N ALA A 39 9.85 11.39 14.14
CA ALA A 39 9.69 12.74 14.68
C ALA A 39 8.48 13.47 14.05
N TRP A 40 8.25 13.25 12.76
CA TRP A 40 7.21 13.91 11.99
C TRP A 40 5.82 13.32 12.21
N PHE A 41 5.69 11.99 12.12
CA PHE A 41 4.40 11.28 12.14
C PHE A 41 4.09 10.60 13.48
N LYS A 42 5.06 10.50 14.39
CA LYS A 42 4.91 9.91 15.73
C LYS A 42 4.12 8.60 15.74
N PRO A 43 4.50 7.61 14.92
CA PRO A 43 3.74 6.37 14.78
C PRO A 43 3.64 5.65 16.11
N ARG A 44 2.45 5.13 16.40
CA ARG A 44 2.15 4.36 17.61
C ARG A 44 1.33 3.13 17.21
N PHE A 45 1.70 2.00 17.77
CA PHE A 45 0.98 0.75 17.61
C PHE A 45 0.21 0.42 18.89
N VAL A 46 -1.02 -0.06 18.73
CA VAL A 46 -1.84 -0.64 19.79
C VAL A 46 -2.34 -2.00 19.33
N GLY A 47 -2.53 -2.95 20.26
CA GLY A 47 -2.95 -4.30 19.93
C GLY A 47 -1.81 -5.18 19.40
N LEU A 48 -0.55 -4.87 19.69
CA LEU A 48 0.61 -5.69 19.29
C LEU A 48 0.52 -7.13 19.82
N GLU A 49 -0.14 -7.32 20.94
CA GLU A 49 -0.45 -8.62 21.51
C GLU A 49 -1.34 -9.50 20.63
N ASN A 50 -1.99 -8.91 19.64
CA ASN A 50 -2.80 -9.61 18.64
C ASN A 50 -1.98 -10.11 17.43
N LEU A 51 -0.70 -9.80 17.35
CA LEU A 51 0.14 -10.31 16.26
C LEU A 51 0.30 -11.83 16.39
N PRO A 52 -0.18 -12.62 15.41
CA PRO A 52 0.05 -14.07 15.45
C PRO A 52 1.53 -14.37 15.24
N GLU A 53 2.02 -15.50 15.75
CA GLU A 53 3.40 -15.97 15.50
C GLU A 53 3.54 -16.41 14.04
N GLU A 54 2.50 -17.03 13.50
CA GLU A 54 2.44 -17.51 12.12
C GLU A 54 2.26 -16.36 11.12
N PRO A 55 2.66 -16.58 9.86
CA PRO A 55 2.44 -15.62 8.79
C PRO A 55 0.95 -15.26 8.64
N ALA A 56 0.67 -13.98 8.36
CA ALA A 56 -0.69 -13.48 8.30
C ALA A 56 -0.95 -12.55 7.11
N LEU A 57 -2.22 -12.43 6.76
CA LEU A 57 -2.72 -11.40 5.86
C LEU A 57 -3.30 -10.24 6.67
N PHE A 58 -2.56 -9.14 6.73
CA PHE A 58 -3.03 -7.89 7.32
C PHE A 58 -3.96 -7.17 6.34
N ILE A 59 -5.11 -6.71 6.81
CA ILE A 59 -6.08 -5.95 6.01
C ILE A 59 -6.42 -4.64 6.69
N GLY A 60 -6.46 -3.54 5.94
CA GLY A 60 -6.69 -2.23 6.54
C GLY A 60 -7.36 -1.21 5.63
N ASN A 61 -7.60 -0.03 6.19
CA ASN A 61 -7.98 1.17 5.46
C ASN A 61 -6.74 1.84 4.84
N HIS A 62 -6.95 2.51 3.69
CA HIS A 62 -5.87 3.10 2.91
C HIS A 62 -5.97 4.62 2.82
N ALA A 63 -4.81 5.27 2.95
CA ALA A 63 -4.68 6.71 2.86
C ALA A 63 -3.90 7.15 1.62
N PHE A 64 -3.94 8.44 1.34
CA PHE A 64 -3.29 9.03 0.16
C PHE A 64 -1.78 8.82 0.14
N MET A 65 -1.25 8.55 -1.05
CA MET A 65 0.19 8.31 -1.31
C MET A 65 0.79 7.09 -0.62
N ALA A 66 -0.04 6.19 -0.06
CA ALA A 66 0.41 4.99 0.65
C ALA A 66 1.44 5.26 1.77
N ILE A 67 1.42 6.46 2.36
CA ILE A 67 2.32 6.80 3.48
C ILE A 67 1.99 5.96 4.71
N ASP A 68 0.70 5.63 4.91
CA ASP A 68 0.23 4.67 5.91
C ASP A 68 0.92 3.30 5.76
N ALA A 69 0.96 2.76 4.54
CA ALA A 69 1.63 1.50 4.25
C ALA A 69 3.13 1.58 4.55
N ALA A 70 3.79 2.64 4.06
CA ALA A 70 5.22 2.83 4.27
C ALA A 70 5.57 2.93 5.76
N LEU A 71 4.79 3.66 6.54
CA LEU A 71 4.99 3.78 7.98
C LEU A 71 4.69 2.46 8.72
N PHE A 72 3.62 1.74 8.33
CA PHE A 72 3.30 0.45 8.90
C PHE A 72 4.43 -0.56 8.68
N HIS A 73 4.88 -0.73 7.43
CA HIS A 73 5.99 -1.63 7.09
C HIS A 73 7.26 -1.27 7.84
N LEU A 74 7.64 0.01 7.77
CA LEU A 74 8.89 0.49 8.35
C LEU A 74 8.97 0.21 9.84
N TYR A 75 7.92 0.55 10.58
CA TYR A 75 7.99 0.47 12.04
C TYR A 75 7.61 -0.90 12.58
N LEU A 76 6.74 -1.65 11.91
CA LEU A 76 6.49 -3.04 12.31
C LEU A 76 7.77 -3.87 12.13
N TYR A 77 8.53 -3.59 11.06
CA TYR A 77 9.83 -4.21 10.87
C TYR A 77 10.89 -3.70 11.85
N TYR A 78 11.06 -2.37 11.93
CA TYR A 78 12.19 -1.76 12.67
C TYR A 78 12.06 -1.94 14.18
N ASP A 79 10.83 -1.84 14.71
CA ASP A 79 10.57 -1.94 16.15
C ASP A 79 10.24 -3.37 16.60
N HIS A 80 9.68 -4.21 15.72
CA HIS A 80 9.14 -5.53 16.08
C HIS A 80 9.72 -6.67 15.25
N GLY A 81 10.65 -6.41 14.33
CA GLY A 81 11.33 -7.43 13.52
C GLY A 81 10.46 -8.12 12.49
N ARG A 82 9.22 -7.64 12.26
CA ARG A 82 8.24 -8.29 11.41
C ARG A 82 8.14 -7.61 10.05
N TYR A 83 8.60 -8.29 9.01
CA TYR A 83 8.62 -7.76 7.66
C TYR A 83 7.37 -8.15 6.89
N VAL A 84 6.53 -7.16 6.60
CA VAL A 84 5.27 -7.33 5.88
C VAL A 84 5.43 -6.79 4.45
N LYS A 85 4.91 -7.49 3.44
CA LYS A 85 4.90 -7.05 2.03
C LYS A 85 3.55 -6.42 1.68
N GLY A 86 3.57 -5.20 1.16
CA GLY A 86 2.36 -4.49 0.74
C GLY A 86 1.91 -4.89 -0.66
N LEU A 87 0.66 -5.35 -0.78
CA LEU A 87 0.07 -5.72 -2.06
C LEU A 87 -0.46 -4.49 -2.80
N GLY A 88 0.17 -4.16 -3.93
CA GLY A 88 -0.21 -3.02 -4.76
C GLY A 88 -0.90 -3.43 -6.07
N ASP A 89 -1.63 -2.48 -6.68
CA ASP A 89 -2.24 -2.68 -8.01
C ASP A 89 -1.15 -3.00 -9.04
N LYS A 90 -1.44 -3.95 -9.94
CA LYS A 90 -0.49 -4.37 -11.00
C LYS A 90 0.00 -3.22 -11.88
N SER A 91 -0.82 -2.19 -12.07
CA SER A 91 -0.45 -1.02 -12.87
C SER A 91 0.73 -0.23 -12.28
N LEU A 92 0.87 -0.22 -10.95
CA LEU A 92 2.02 0.40 -10.27
C LEU A 92 3.35 -0.25 -10.68
N PHE A 93 3.33 -1.55 -10.95
CA PHE A 93 4.52 -2.32 -11.31
C PHE A 93 4.74 -2.43 -12.82
N ALA A 94 3.82 -1.93 -13.65
CA ALA A 94 3.98 -1.89 -15.11
C ALA A 94 5.07 -0.92 -15.54
N ASN A 95 5.29 0.17 -14.81
CA ASN A 95 6.36 1.10 -15.05
C ASN A 95 7.59 0.73 -14.20
N PRO A 96 8.78 0.47 -14.79
CA PRO A 96 9.97 0.04 -14.06
C PRO A 96 10.43 1.01 -12.97
N TYR A 97 10.24 2.31 -13.17
CA TYR A 97 10.62 3.32 -12.20
C TYR A 97 9.74 3.25 -10.94
N TYR A 98 8.41 3.22 -11.13
CA TYR A 98 7.47 3.09 -10.00
C TYR A 98 7.60 1.73 -9.32
N ALA A 99 7.81 0.66 -10.08
CA ALA A 99 8.07 -0.67 -9.55
C ALA A 99 9.31 -0.68 -8.64
N ALA A 100 10.41 -0.06 -9.06
CA ALA A 100 11.63 0.00 -8.26
C ALA A 100 11.42 0.74 -6.94
N VAL A 101 10.67 1.85 -6.95
CA VAL A 101 10.31 2.59 -5.72
C VAL A 101 9.42 1.74 -4.82
N ALA A 102 8.37 1.13 -5.38
CA ALA A 102 7.44 0.28 -4.62
C ALA A 102 8.16 -0.91 -3.98
N HIS A 103 9.02 -1.60 -4.72
CA HIS A 103 9.82 -2.72 -4.18
C HIS A 103 10.77 -2.28 -3.07
N ALA A 104 11.41 -1.10 -3.22
CA ALA A 104 12.26 -0.54 -2.18
C ALA A 104 11.51 -0.23 -0.88
N MET A 105 10.18 -0.02 -0.97
CA MET A 105 9.28 0.22 0.15
C MET A 105 8.55 -1.05 0.64
N GLY A 106 8.92 -2.23 0.14
CA GLY A 106 8.27 -3.49 0.49
C GLY A 106 6.97 -3.78 -0.28
N GLY A 107 6.67 -2.99 -1.32
CA GLY A 107 5.52 -3.20 -2.18
C GLY A 107 5.74 -4.35 -3.17
N VAL A 108 4.72 -5.16 -3.39
CA VAL A 108 4.72 -6.26 -4.36
C VAL A 108 3.41 -6.29 -5.14
N SER A 109 3.42 -6.90 -6.33
CA SER A 109 2.22 -6.99 -7.14
C SER A 109 1.15 -7.86 -6.49
N GLY A 110 -0.07 -7.32 -6.38
CA GLY A 110 -1.25 -8.00 -5.82
C GLY A 110 -1.96 -8.94 -6.79
N GLN A 111 -1.32 -9.41 -7.86
CA GLN A 111 -1.89 -10.43 -8.74
C GLN A 111 -2.05 -11.76 -7.98
N ALA A 112 -3.23 -12.39 -8.08
CA ALA A 112 -3.58 -13.57 -7.30
C ALA A 112 -2.51 -14.67 -7.34
N ALA A 113 -1.99 -15.01 -8.52
CA ALA A 113 -0.95 -16.03 -8.66
C ALA A 113 0.37 -15.67 -7.94
N ILE A 114 0.72 -14.38 -7.85
CA ILE A 114 1.89 -13.92 -7.09
C ILE A 114 1.60 -14.01 -5.60
N VAL A 115 0.41 -13.57 -5.16
CA VAL A 115 -0.01 -13.61 -3.76
C VAL A 115 -0.05 -15.04 -3.24
N GLU A 116 -0.57 -16.00 -4.02
CA GLU A 116 -0.56 -17.44 -3.70
C GLU A 116 0.87 -17.97 -3.47
N ARG A 117 1.84 -17.56 -4.31
CA ARG A 117 3.24 -17.94 -4.14
C ARG A 117 3.88 -17.34 -2.89
N LEU A 118 3.55 -16.07 -2.59
CA LEU A 118 4.03 -15.42 -1.38
C LEU A 118 3.46 -16.10 -0.12
N MET A 119 2.17 -16.43 -0.13
CA MET A 119 1.53 -17.20 0.93
C MET A 119 2.15 -18.58 1.08
N ALA A 120 2.33 -19.32 0.00
CA ALA A 120 2.97 -20.65 0.03
C ALA A 120 4.41 -20.60 0.60
N ARG A 121 5.09 -19.46 0.51
CA ARG A 121 6.42 -19.24 1.09
C ARG A 121 6.38 -18.82 2.56
N GLY A 122 5.21 -18.48 3.10
CA GLY A 122 5.07 -18.00 4.47
C GLY A 122 5.41 -16.52 4.64
N ASP A 123 5.11 -15.67 3.65
CA ASP A 123 5.32 -14.24 3.77
C ASP A 123 4.16 -13.55 4.47
N ASP A 124 4.44 -12.60 5.36
CA ASP A 124 3.44 -11.67 5.85
C ASP A 124 3.03 -10.67 4.75
N LEU A 125 1.74 -10.48 4.58
CA LEU A 125 1.18 -9.66 3.52
C LEU A 125 0.27 -8.56 4.09
N LEU A 126 0.31 -7.37 3.50
CA LEU A 126 -0.62 -6.28 3.80
C LEU A 126 -1.45 -5.95 2.56
N LEU A 127 -2.76 -5.96 2.71
CA LEU A 127 -3.71 -5.61 1.67
C LEU A 127 -4.64 -4.50 2.14
N TYR A 128 -4.86 -3.56 1.24
CA TYR A 128 -5.92 -2.56 1.36
C TYR A 128 -7.03 -2.89 0.35
N PRO A 129 -8.18 -3.45 0.78
CA PRO A 129 -9.22 -3.88 -0.15
C PRO A 129 -9.79 -2.74 -1.01
N GLY A 130 -9.80 -1.51 -0.49
CA GLY A 130 -10.18 -0.31 -1.25
C GLY A 130 -9.20 0.05 -2.36
N GLY A 131 -7.93 -0.31 -2.20
CA GLY A 131 -6.87 -0.05 -3.17
C GLY A 131 -6.74 1.42 -3.53
N ALA A 132 -6.34 1.68 -4.78
CA ALA A 132 -6.18 3.05 -5.30
C ALA A 132 -7.44 3.92 -5.12
N TYR A 133 -8.63 3.33 -5.25
CA TYR A 133 -9.88 4.07 -5.09
C TYR A 133 -10.03 4.67 -3.67
N GLU A 134 -9.71 3.90 -2.65
CA GLU A 134 -9.77 4.37 -1.27
C GLU A 134 -8.65 5.37 -0.97
N SER A 135 -7.46 5.16 -1.55
CA SER A 135 -6.32 6.05 -1.31
C SER A 135 -6.51 7.46 -1.86
N VAL A 136 -7.34 7.64 -2.89
CA VAL A 136 -7.64 8.97 -3.46
C VAL A 136 -8.98 9.54 -3.02
N LYS A 137 -9.59 8.96 -1.97
CA LYS A 137 -10.87 9.44 -1.45
C LYS A 137 -10.81 10.92 -1.07
N PRO A 138 -11.91 11.68 -1.31
CA PRO A 138 -11.94 13.09 -0.98
C PRO A 138 -11.92 13.32 0.54
N PRO A 139 -11.55 14.53 1.01
CA PRO A 139 -11.45 14.83 2.43
C PRO A 139 -12.73 14.58 3.24
N GLU A 140 -13.90 14.70 2.61
CA GLU A 140 -15.21 14.46 3.22
C GLU A 140 -15.46 12.97 3.53
N ALA A 141 -14.72 12.08 2.83
CA ALA A 141 -14.76 10.64 3.03
C ALA A 141 -13.64 10.12 3.94
N ARG A 142 -12.92 10.99 4.66
CA ARG A 142 -11.93 10.59 5.66
C ARG A 142 -12.52 9.61 6.66
N TYR A 143 -11.74 8.61 7.03
CA TYR A 143 -12.12 7.56 7.98
C TYR A 143 -13.29 6.67 7.55
N GLN A 144 -13.74 6.79 6.29
CA GLN A 144 -14.74 5.89 5.72
C GLN A 144 -14.04 4.79 4.92
N LEU A 145 -14.43 3.54 5.17
CA LEU A 145 -13.96 2.40 4.38
C LEU A 145 -14.64 2.40 3.01
N GLN A 146 -13.84 2.29 1.95
CA GLN A 146 -14.32 2.31 0.57
C GLN A 146 -13.89 1.05 -0.18
N TRP A 147 -14.28 -0.11 0.31
CA TRP A 147 -13.81 -1.41 -0.20
C TRP A 147 -14.57 -1.94 -1.41
N LYS A 148 -15.69 -1.33 -1.81
CA LYS A 148 -16.47 -1.72 -3.02
C LYS A 148 -16.76 -3.23 -3.08
N GLN A 149 -17.09 -3.89 -1.97
CA GLN A 149 -17.38 -5.32 -1.87
C GLN A 149 -16.25 -6.23 -2.43
N ARG A 150 -15.00 -5.81 -2.29
CA ARG A 150 -13.82 -6.57 -2.74
C ARG A 150 -13.42 -7.59 -1.68
N TYR A 151 -14.12 -8.71 -1.62
CA TYR A 151 -13.90 -9.77 -0.62
C TYR A 151 -13.03 -10.93 -1.14
N GLY A 152 -12.39 -10.80 -2.30
CA GLY A 152 -11.55 -11.84 -2.90
C GLY A 152 -10.42 -12.32 -1.97
N PHE A 153 -9.89 -11.44 -1.14
CA PHE A 153 -8.85 -11.76 -0.17
C PHE A 153 -9.30 -12.79 0.88
N VAL A 154 -10.58 -12.82 1.26
CA VAL A 154 -11.11 -13.80 2.23
C VAL A 154 -10.98 -15.20 1.68
N ARG A 155 -11.38 -15.42 0.41
CA ARG A 155 -11.24 -16.73 -0.24
C ARG A 155 -9.78 -17.13 -0.38
N LEU A 156 -8.92 -16.18 -0.74
CA LEU A 156 -7.49 -16.45 -0.90
C LEU A 156 -6.84 -16.82 0.44
N ALA A 157 -7.12 -16.08 1.51
CA ALA A 157 -6.62 -16.39 2.84
C ALA A 157 -7.13 -17.74 3.34
N ALA A 158 -8.44 -18.04 3.18
CA ALA A 158 -9.02 -19.31 3.58
C ALA A 158 -8.38 -20.51 2.81
N SER A 159 -8.21 -20.39 1.49
CA SER A 159 -7.60 -21.45 0.67
C SER A 159 -6.13 -21.69 1.01
N ALA A 160 -5.40 -20.64 1.40
CA ALA A 160 -3.99 -20.73 1.78
C ALA A 160 -3.78 -21.05 3.27
N GLY A 161 -4.82 -21.11 4.08
CA GLY A 161 -4.73 -21.32 5.53
C GLY A 161 -4.15 -20.12 6.28
N TYR A 162 -4.27 -18.92 5.73
CA TYR A 162 -3.79 -17.69 6.34
C TYR A 162 -4.81 -17.09 7.31
N THR A 163 -4.32 -16.70 8.47
CA THR A 163 -5.08 -15.87 9.40
C THR A 163 -5.18 -14.45 8.87
N VAL A 164 -6.35 -13.85 8.96
CA VAL A 164 -6.58 -12.44 8.60
C VAL A 164 -6.46 -11.58 9.85
N VAL A 165 -5.62 -10.55 9.78
CA VAL A 165 -5.41 -9.60 10.88
C VAL A 165 -5.92 -8.23 10.46
N PRO A 166 -7.01 -7.73 11.05
CA PRO A 166 -7.50 -6.38 10.79
C PRO A 166 -6.51 -5.33 11.31
N VAL A 167 -6.25 -4.30 10.51
CA VAL A 167 -5.42 -3.15 10.88
C VAL A 167 -6.17 -1.86 10.59
N ALA A 168 -6.29 -0.98 11.56
CA ALA A 168 -6.80 0.37 11.33
C ALA A 168 -5.65 1.37 11.43
N SER A 169 -5.54 2.28 10.43
CA SER A 169 -4.64 3.43 10.50
C SER A 169 -5.43 4.72 10.67
N VAL A 170 -5.06 5.50 11.68
CA VAL A 170 -5.69 6.80 12.00
C VAL A 170 -4.61 7.87 11.98
N GLY A 171 -4.92 9.01 11.35
CA GLY A 171 -4.00 10.13 11.14
C GLY A 171 -3.57 10.32 9.68
N PRO A 172 -3.22 9.27 8.92
CA PRO A 172 -2.76 9.43 7.53
C PRO A 172 -3.75 10.14 6.61
N ASP A 173 -5.05 9.98 6.79
CA ASP A 173 -6.09 10.71 6.06
C ASP A 173 -6.01 12.22 6.24
N GLU A 174 -5.29 12.71 7.28
CA GLU A 174 -5.13 14.14 7.57
C GLU A 174 -3.80 14.72 7.07
N TYR A 175 -2.93 13.91 6.45
CA TYR A 175 -1.64 14.41 5.97
C TYR A 175 -1.78 15.42 4.85
N TYR A 176 -2.83 15.28 4.04
CA TYR A 176 -3.10 16.15 2.91
C TYR A 176 -4.56 16.59 2.86
N ASP A 177 -4.78 17.79 2.35
CA ASP A 177 -6.03 18.19 1.73
C ASP A 177 -5.89 18.08 0.22
N HIS A 178 -6.98 18.12 -0.51
CA HIS A 178 -6.97 18.12 -1.97
C HIS A 178 -7.24 19.54 -2.48
N ALA A 179 -6.26 20.14 -3.17
CA ALA A 179 -6.48 21.40 -3.87
C ALA A 179 -7.40 21.18 -5.08
N ILE A 180 -7.19 20.08 -5.81
CA ILE A 180 -8.01 19.68 -6.95
C ILE A 180 -8.25 18.17 -6.84
N SER A 181 -9.51 17.76 -6.86
CA SER A 181 -9.87 16.34 -6.79
C SER A 181 -9.49 15.59 -8.08
N SER A 182 -9.30 14.28 -7.98
CA SER A 182 -9.08 13.40 -9.14
C SER A 182 -10.18 13.55 -10.18
N GLU A 183 -11.43 13.65 -9.74
CA GLU A 183 -12.60 13.83 -10.62
C GLU A 183 -12.55 15.17 -11.36
N SER A 184 -12.21 16.26 -10.67
CA SER A 184 -12.05 17.57 -11.28
C SER A 184 -10.91 17.60 -12.29
N LEU A 185 -9.81 16.86 -12.01
CA LEU A 185 -8.68 16.77 -12.95
C LEU A 185 -9.08 16.04 -14.23
N VAL A 186 -9.73 14.87 -14.11
CA VAL A 186 -10.14 14.05 -15.26
C VAL A 186 -11.19 14.77 -16.10
N ASN A 187 -12.11 15.51 -15.47
CA ASN A 187 -13.15 16.29 -16.15
C ASN A 187 -12.68 17.68 -16.63
N SER A 188 -11.40 18.01 -16.46
CA SER A 188 -10.87 19.31 -16.87
C SER A 188 -10.77 19.42 -18.41
N PRO A 189 -10.91 20.63 -18.98
CA PRO A 189 -10.69 20.87 -20.41
C PRO A 189 -9.32 20.39 -20.88
N LEU A 190 -8.30 20.49 -20.04
CA LEU A 190 -6.95 20.02 -20.33
C LEU A 190 -6.89 18.50 -20.49
N ALA A 191 -7.53 17.75 -19.58
CA ALA A 191 -7.58 16.28 -19.68
C ALA A 191 -8.32 15.84 -20.95
N HIS A 192 -9.45 16.45 -21.25
CA HIS A 192 -10.19 16.18 -22.51
C HIS A 192 -9.36 16.48 -23.75
N TRP A 193 -8.59 17.58 -23.74
CA TRP A 193 -7.69 17.89 -24.84
C TRP A 193 -6.57 16.84 -24.96
N LEU A 194 -5.94 16.42 -23.86
CA LEU A 194 -4.90 15.39 -23.86
C LEU A 194 -5.42 14.01 -24.33
N ILE A 195 -6.65 13.66 -23.96
CA ILE A 195 -7.31 12.44 -24.47
C ILE A 195 -7.52 12.54 -25.99
N LYS A 196 -8.04 13.67 -26.49
CA LYS A 196 -8.23 13.89 -27.93
C LYS A 196 -6.92 13.89 -28.69
N ALA A 197 -5.83 14.36 -28.08
CA ALA A 197 -4.49 14.35 -28.66
C ALA A 197 -3.81 12.97 -28.60
N GLY A 198 -4.46 11.95 -28.02
CA GLY A 198 -3.88 10.61 -27.86
C GLY A 198 -2.76 10.51 -26.81
N VAL A 199 -2.60 11.53 -25.96
CA VAL A 199 -1.59 11.55 -24.89
C VAL A 199 -2.08 10.78 -23.67
N LEU A 200 -3.37 10.85 -23.37
CA LEU A 200 -4.01 10.10 -22.30
C LEU A 200 -4.99 9.05 -22.89
N PRO A 201 -5.16 7.89 -22.24
CA PRO A 201 -6.10 6.87 -22.70
C PRO A 201 -7.54 7.37 -22.57
N ALA A 202 -8.41 6.95 -23.50
CA ALA A 202 -9.82 7.35 -23.53
C ALA A 202 -10.61 6.79 -22.31
N ASP A 203 -10.16 5.67 -21.76
CA ASP A 203 -10.71 4.98 -20.60
C ASP A 203 -9.97 5.32 -19.29
N LEU A 204 -9.51 6.56 -19.17
CA LEU A 204 -8.73 7.02 -18.02
C LEU A 204 -9.49 6.78 -16.71
N ARG A 205 -8.96 5.90 -15.89
CA ARG A 205 -9.53 5.57 -14.58
C ARG A 205 -9.25 6.71 -13.60
N THR A 206 -10.30 7.31 -13.05
CA THR A 206 -10.20 8.40 -12.07
C THR A 206 -9.44 8.00 -10.79
N ASP A 207 -9.54 6.73 -10.38
CA ASP A 207 -8.84 6.19 -9.22
C ASP A 207 -7.34 5.99 -9.42
N LEU A 208 -6.85 6.09 -10.66
CA LEU A 208 -5.42 6.06 -10.98
C LEU A 208 -4.83 7.46 -11.22
N VAL A 209 -5.66 8.49 -11.26
CA VAL A 209 -5.24 9.89 -11.35
C VAL A 209 -5.21 10.46 -9.93
N PRO A 210 -4.04 10.69 -9.33
CA PRO A 210 -3.99 11.23 -7.98
C PRO A 210 -4.53 12.69 -7.99
N PRO A 211 -5.24 13.11 -6.92
CA PRO A 211 -5.60 14.51 -6.75
C PRO A 211 -4.34 15.35 -6.58
N ILE A 212 -4.44 16.66 -6.79
CA ILE A 212 -3.36 17.57 -6.42
C ILE A 212 -3.42 17.79 -4.92
N PRO A 213 -2.44 17.28 -4.14
CA PRO A 213 -2.46 17.38 -2.70
C PRO A 213 -1.96 18.75 -2.24
N THR A 214 -2.49 19.22 -1.10
CA THR A 214 -1.91 20.30 -0.32
C THR A 214 -1.61 19.82 1.10
N GLY A 215 -0.35 19.86 1.45
CA GLY A 215 0.13 19.46 2.77
C GLY A 215 0.46 20.67 3.65
N LEU A 216 1.63 20.61 4.29
CA LEU A 216 2.12 21.64 5.20
C LEU A 216 2.27 22.99 4.47
N LEU A 217 1.67 24.05 5.03
CA LEU A 217 1.68 25.40 4.47
C LEU A 217 1.21 25.48 3.00
N GLY A 218 0.33 24.59 2.58
CA GLY A 218 -0.15 24.51 1.21
C GLY A 218 0.83 23.88 0.22
N GLY A 219 1.98 23.39 0.68
CA GLY A 219 3.02 22.77 -0.12
C GLY A 219 2.83 21.25 -0.29
N PRO A 220 3.80 20.58 -0.92
CA PRO A 220 3.74 19.14 -1.20
C PRO A 220 4.14 18.24 0.00
N LEU A 221 4.66 18.82 1.09
CA LEU A 221 5.05 18.05 2.26
C LEU A 221 3.82 17.63 3.07
N PRO A 222 3.76 16.37 3.56
CA PRO A 222 2.66 15.94 4.41
C PRO A 222 2.60 16.75 5.71
N LYS A 223 1.40 17.00 6.24
CA LYS A 223 1.22 17.65 7.54
C LYS A 223 1.76 16.76 8.66
N PRO A 224 2.41 17.34 9.70
CA PRO A 224 2.94 16.58 10.84
C PRO A 224 1.81 16.15 11.76
N LYS A 225 1.17 15.04 11.44
CA LYS A 225 0.07 14.45 12.21
C LYS A 225 0.52 13.14 12.84
N SER A 226 0.09 12.90 14.07
CA SER A 226 0.34 11.61 14.73
C SER A 226 -0.38 10.48 14.00
N THR A 227 0.29 9.34 13.91
CA THR A 227 -0.24 8.14 13.25
C THR A 227 -0.46 7.06 14.28
N TYR A 228 -1.62 6.42 14.25
CA TYR A 228 -1.95 5.29 15.10
C TYR A 228 -2.26 4.09 14.21
N PHE A 229 -1.67 2.96 14.54
CA PHE A 229 -1.97 1.66 13.96
C PHE A 229 -2.59 0.78 15.06
N ALA A 230 -3.83 0.36 14.86
CA ALA A 230 -4.51 -0.56 15.74
C ALA A 230 -4.57 -1.94 15.09
N ILE A 231 -3.95 -2.93 15.73
CA ILE A 231 -3.95 -4.32 15.28
C ILE A 231 -5.11 -5.02 15.99
N GLY A 232 -6.10 -5.45 15.20
CA GLY A 232 -7.27 -6.16 15.69
C GLY A 232 -6.97 -7.62 16.01
N LYS A 233 -7.94 -8.28 16.64
CA LYS A 233 -7.84 -9.73 16.92
C LYS A 233 -7.76 -10.50 15.60
N PRO A 234 -6.90 -11.52 15.51
CA PRO A 234 -6.81 -12.40 14.36
C PRO A 234 -8.14 -13.11 14.08
N ILE A 235 -8.47 -13.25 12.82
CA ILE A 235 -9.65 -13.95 12.33
C ILE A 235 -9.16 -15.24 11.66
N ASP A 236 -9.48 -16.35 12.29
CA ASP A 236 -9.24 -17.67 11.71
C ASP A 236 -10.33 -18.00 10.67
N LEU A 237 -9.90 -18.40 9.49
CA LEU A 237 -10.75 -18.75 8.36
C LEU A 237 -10.76 -20.28 8.10
N SER A 238 -10.22 -21.09 9.00
CA SER A 238 -10.11 -22.55 8.82
C SER A 238 -11.45 -23.25 8.61
N GLU A 239 -12.55 -22.68 9.19
CA GLU A 239 -13.90 -23.22 9.04
C GLU A 239 -14.54 -22.92 7.67
N TYR A 240 -13.91 -22.05 6.84
CA TYR A 240 -14.46 -21.61 5.55
C TYR A 240 -13.73 -22.21 4.34
N LYS A 241 -13.02 -23.31 4.53
CA LYS A 241 -12.31 -24.03 3.46
C LYS A 241 -13.26 -24.84 2.60
#